data_0bc2f60f4ea1c4c228c6ddf250ce9630
#
_entry.id   0bc2f60f4ea1c4c228c6ddf250ce9630
#
_cell.length_a   1.000
_cell.length_b   1.000
_cell.length_c   1.000
_cell.angle_alpha   90.00
_cell.angle_beta   90.00
_cell.angle_gamma   90.00
#
_symmetry.space_group_name_H-M   'P 1'
#
loop_
_entity.id
_entity.type
_entity.pdbx_description
1 polymer ?
#
loop_
_entity_poly.entity_id
_entity_poly.type
_entity_poly.pdbx_seq_one_letter_code
_entity_poly.pdbx_strand_id
1 'polypeptide(L)'
;MGLPAGVRLVVASFADFERAGAPHPLDLPGLAAAAGAHGCLLDTAVKDGRGLFHWLRESELAAFVEACRARGLLSALAGSLRGEELARLAPIGPDLVGVR
;
A
#
# COMPACT_ATOMS: atom_id res chain seq x y z
N MET A 1 -23.51 4.79 -7.00
CA MET A 1 -23.75 5.42 -5.69
C MET A 1 -22.46 6.05 -5.19
N GLY A 2 -22.51 7.32 -4.83
CA GLY A 2 -21.35 8.03 -4.31
C GLY A 2 -21.13 7.79 -2.82
N LEU A 3 -19.94 8.11 -2.35
CA LEU A 3 -19.61 8.07 -0.93
C LEU A 3 -20.23 9.28 -0.23
N PRO A 4 -20.60 9.14 1.06
CA PRO A 4 -20.99 10.31 1.85
C PRO A 4 -19.91 11.38 1.87
N ALA A 5 -20.29 12.63 2.05
CA ALA A 5 -19.35 13.73 2.13
C ALA A 5 -18.33 13.51 3.26
N GLY A 6 -17.07 13.77 2.98
CA GLY A 6 -15.98 13.59 3.95
C GLY A 6 -15.43 12.18 4.06
N VAL A 7 -16.04 11.20 3.40
CA VAL A 7 -15.54 9.82 3.41
C VAL A 7 -14.52 9.63 2.28
N ARG A 8 -13.42 8.97 2.60
CA ARG A 8 -12.38 8.61 1.63
C ARG A 8 -12.39 7.11 1.41
N LEU A 9 -12.29 6.70 0.14
CA LEU A 9 -12.18 5.29 -0.24
C LEU A 9 -10.70 4.94 -0.45
N VAL A 10 -10.25 3.94 0.29
CA VAL A 10 -8.91 3.40 0.13
C VAL A 10 -9.05 1.94 -0.24
N VAL A 11 -8.42 1.54 -1.33
CA VAL A 11 -8.39 0.14 -1.75
C VAL A 11 -7.08 -0.49 -1.30
N ALA A 12 -7.15 -1.76 -0.92
CA ALA A 12 -6.00 -2.45 -0.36
C ALA A 12 -5.59 -3.64 -1.22
N SER A 13 -4.30 -3.90 -1.25
CA SER A 13 -3.75 -5.16 -1.69
C SER A 13 -2.67 -5.60 -0.70
N PHE A 14 -1.98 -6.67 -1.02
CA PHE A 14 -1.09 -7.30 -0.06
C PHE A 14 0.26 -7.61 -0.71
N ALA A 15 1.33 -7.41 0.06
CA ALA A 15 2.68 -7.75 -0.37
C ALA A 15 2.81 -9.24 -0.67
N ASP A 16 2.11 -10.07 0.10
CA ASP A 16 1.97 -11.51 -0.13
C ASP A 16 0.74 -11.82 -0.99
N PHE A 17 0.61 -11.09 -2.09
CA PHE A 17 -0.59 -11.07 -2.92
C PHE A 17 -0.97 -12.45 -3.49
N GLU A 18 0.00 -13.29 -3.79
CA GLU A 18 -0.28 -14.64 -4.30
C GLU A 18 -1.02 -15.47 -3.25
N ARG A 19 -0.60 -15.37 -1.97
CA ARG A 19 -1.28 -16.07 -0.87
C ARG A 19 -2.67 -15.54 -0.61
N ALA A 20 -2.88 -14.25 -0.87
CA ALA A 20 -4.14 -13.57 -0.59
C ALA A 20 -5.13 -13.65 -1.77
N GLY A 21 -4.70 -14.10 -2.94
CA GLY A 21 -5.52 -14.03 -4.14
C GLY A 21 -5.82 -12.61 -4.58
N ALA A 22 -4.92 -11.68 -4.28
CA ALA A 22 -5.09 -10.25 -4.53
C ALA A 22 -4.34 -9.81 -5.79
N PRO A 23 -4.65 -8.63 -6.35
CA PRO A 23 -3.89 -8.07 -7.46
C PRO A 23 -2.43 -7.82 -7.08
N HIS A 24 -1.55 -7.87 -8.05
CA HIS A 24 -0.16 -7.46 -7.86
C HIS A 24 -0.12 -6.00 -7.37
N PRO A 25 0.74 -5.67 -6.40
CA PRO A 25 0.79 -4.31 -5.85
C PRO A 25 0.95 -3.20 -6.89
N LEU A 26 1.71 -3.42 -7.96
CA LEU A 26 1.91 -2.41 -8.99
C LEU A 26 0.70 -2.22 -9.91
N ASP A 27 -0.26 -3.16 -9.89
CA ASP A 27 -1.52 -3.01 -10.63
C ASP A 27 -2.55 -2.23 -9.83
N LEU A 28 -2.38 -2.15 -8.52
CA LEU A 28 -3.38 -1.56 -7.63
C LEU A 28 -3.63 -0.07 -7.89
N PRO A 29 -2.60 0.78 -8.10
CA PRO A 29 -2.87 2.20 -8.34
C PRO A 29 -3.76 2.46 -9.57
N GLY A 30 -3.55 1.72 -10.64
CA GLY A 30 -4.41 1.84 -11.83
C GLY A 30 -5.84 1.42 -11.56
N LEU A 31 -6.02 0.31 -10.84
CA LEU A 31 -7.34 -0.18 -10.45
C LEU A 31 -8.04 0.82 -9.52
N ALA A 32 -7.33 1.37 -8.55
CA ALA A 32 -7.85 2.35 -7.62
C ALA A 32 -8.31 3.62 -8.34
N ALA A 33 -7.50 4.12 -9.25
CA ALA A 33 -7.85 5.30 -10.03
C ALA A 33 -9.10 5.05 -10.88
N ALA A 34 -9.20 3.90 -11.53
CA ALA A 34 -10.36 3.53 -12.33
C ALA A 34 -11.64 3.41 -11.48
N ALA A 35 -11.50 3.01 -10.21
CA ALA A 35 -12.62 2.90 -9.29
C ALA A 35 -13.01 4.22 -8.62
N GLY A 36 -12.28 5.29 -8.87
CA GLY A 36 -12.51 6.58 -8.21
C GLY A 36 -12.08 6.61 -6.75
N ALA A 37 -11.13 5.76 -6.37
CA ALA A 37 -10.62 5.73 -5.00
C ALA A 37 -9.71 6.93 -4.72
N HIS A 38 -9.49 7.20 -3.44
CA HIS A 38 -8.65 8.29 -2.96
C HIS A 38 -7.23 7.85 -2.64
N GLY A 39 -7.04 6.55 -2.39
CA GLY A 39 -5.73 6.03 -2.04
C GLY A 39 -5.65 4.52 -2.11
N CYS A 40 -4.43 4.04 -1.91
CA CYS A 40 -4.09 2.62 -1.90
C CYS A 40 -3.36 2.28 -0.60
N LEU A 41 -3.69 1.12 -0.05
CA LEU A 41 -3.00 0.55 1.10
C LEU A 41 -2.32 -0.74 0.67
N LEU A 42 -1.07 -0.91 1.04
CA LEU A 42 -0.33 -2.15 0.86
C LEU A 42 0.00 -2.70 2.24
N ASP A 43 -0.45 -3.91 2.52
CA ASP A 43 -0.33 -4.57 3.82
C ASP A 43 0.19 -6.00 3.61
N THR A 44 0.20 -6.81 4.64
CA THR A 44 0.40 -8.26 4.54
C THR A 44 -0.89 -8.96 4.96
N ALA A 45 -1.29 -9.98 4.21
CA ALA A 45 -2.53 -10.71 4.47
C ALA A 45 -2.37 -11.73 5.60
N VAL A 46 -1.31 -12.53 5.54
CA VAL A 46 -1.05 -13.57 6.54
C VAL A 46 -0.10 -13.01 7.60
N LYS A 47 -0.52 -13.03 8.85
CA LYS A 47 0.26 -12.48 9.97
C LYS A 47 1.09 -13.58 10.61
N ASP A 48 2.20 -13.93 9.97
CA ASP A 48 3.10 -15.01 10.40
C ASP A 48 4.49 -14.48 10.81
N GLY A 49 4.59 -13.17 11.06
CA GLY A 49 5.85 -12.54 11.44
C GLY A 49 6.67 -12.03 10.27
N ARG A 50 6.33 -12.39 9.04
CA ARG A 50 6.99 -11.88 7.84
C ARG A 50 6.30 -10.60 7.41
N GLY A 51 7.05 -9.52 7.43
CA GLY A 51 6.52 -8.20 7.16
C GLY A 51 6.68 -7.77 5.71
N LEU A 52 6.34 -6.51 5.48
CA LEU A 52 6.33 -5.89 4.14
C LEU A 52 7.66 -6.08 3.41
N PHE A 53 8.78 -5.83 4.10
CA PHE A 53 10.12 -5.93 3.50
C PHE A 53 10.58 -7.37 3.22
N HIS A 54 9.90 -8.36 3.77
CA HIS A 54 10.16 -9.75 3.42
C HIS A 54 9.65 -10.05 2.01
N TRP A 55 8.51 -9.48 1.64
CA TRP A 55 7.82 -9.80 0.41
C TRP A 55 8.20 -8.89 -0.75
N LEU A 56 8.50 -7.63 -0.48
CA LEU A 56 8.79 -6.63 -1.51
C LEU A 56 10.10 -5.92 -1.21
N ARG A 57 10.85 -5.64 -2.27
CA ARG A 57 12.07 -4.85 -2.18
C ARG A 57 11.73 -3.37 -2.01
N GLU A 58 12.68 -2.61 -1.51
CA GLU A 58 12.53 -1.16 -1.37
C GLU A 58 12.22 -0.50 -2.72
N SER A 59 12.84 -0.97 -3.80
CA SER A 59 12.56 -0.46 -5.15
C SER A 59 11.14 -0.72 -5.59
N GLU A 60 10.56 -1.85 -5.21
CA GLU A 60 9.17 -2.18 -5.53
C GLU A 60 8.21 -1.32 -4.74
N LEU A 61 8.51 -1.08 -3.47
CA LEU A 61 7.71 -0.19 -2.62
C LEU A 61 7.78 1.25 -3.12
N ALA A 62 8.97 1.71 -3.53
CA ALA A 62 9.14 3.03 -4.11
C ALA A 62 8.34 3.18 -5.41
N ALA A 63 8.34 2.15 -6.26
CA ALA A 63 7.57 2.15 -7.49
C ALA A 63 6.06 2.22 -7.21
N PHE A 64 5.59 1.50 -6.20
CA PHE A 64 4.19 1.55 -5.79
C PHE A 64 3.78 2.96 -5.34
N VAL A 65 4.57 3.56 -4.45
CA VAL A 65 4.31 4.92 -3.93
C VAL A 65 4.32 5.94 -5.07
N GLU A 66 5.29 5.84 -5.98
CA GLU A 66 5.37 6.75 -7.13
C GLU A 66 4.18 6.57 -8.07
N ALA A 67 3.74 5.34 -8.30
CA ALA A 67 2.56 5.08 -9.13
C ALA A 67 1.30 5.70 -8.52
N CYS A 68 1.16 5.66 -7.19
CA CYS A 68 0.09 6.34 -6.49
C CYS A 68 0.19 7.85 -6.69
N ARG A 69 1.38 8.41 -6.47
CA ARG A 69 1.60 9.86 -6.61
C ARG A 69 1.28 10.36 -8.02
N ALA A 70 1.70 9.62 -9.04
CA ALA A 70 1.45 9.97 -10.43
C ALA A 70 -0.04 10.04 -10.76
N ARG A 71 -0.90 9.35 -9.98
CA ARG A 71 -2.34 9.33 -10.17
C ARG A 71 -3.10 10.19 -9.16
N GLY A 72 -2.39 10.95 -8.35
CA GLY A 72 -3.03 11.77 -7.32
C GLY A 72 -3.65 10.96 -6.18
N LEU A 73 -3.16 9.74 -5.95
CA LEU A 73 -3.66 8.86 -4.91
C LEU A 73 -2.78 8.94 -3.67
N LEU A 74 -3.42 8.86 -2.50
CA LEU A 74 -2.70 8.66 -1.25
C LEU A 74 -2.09 7.26 -1.23
N SER A 75 -0.92 7.13 -0.65
CA SER A 75 -0.28 5.82 -0.46
C SER A 75 -0.11 5.53 1.02
N ALA A 76 -0.41 4.30 1.40
CA ALA A 76 -0.24 3.83 2.77
C ALA A 76 0.49 2.48 2.74
N LEU A 77 1.45 2.32 3.63
CA LEU A 77 2.21 1.09 3.77
C LEU A 77 2.05 0.55 5.19
N ALA A 78 1.78 -0.74 5.29
CA ALA A 78 1.63 -1.45 6.55
C ALA A 78 2.13 -2.89 6.34
N GLY A 79 2.03 -3.72 7.34
CA GLY A 79 2.40 -5.12 7.21
C GLY A 79 3.55 -5.47 8.13
N SER A 80 3.24 -5.64 9.42
CA SER A 80 4.17 -6.08 10.45
C SER A 80 5.47 -5.26 10.48
N LEU A 81 5.33 -3.96 10.31
CA LEU A 81 6.46 -3.02 10.33
C LEU A 81 6.94 -2.79 11.76
N ARG A 82 8.25 -2.72 11.92
CA ARG A 82 8.91 -2.47 13.20
C ARG A 82 9.61 -1.13 13.18
N GLY A 83 9.99 -0.63 14.35
CA GLY A 83 10.57 0.69 14.49
C GLY A 83 11.76 0.97 13.58
N GLU A 84 12.70 0.02 13.48
CA GLU A 84 13.88 0.18 12.63
C GLU A 84 13.52 0.19 11.12
N GLU A 85 12.42 -0.41 10.75
CA GLU A 85 11.97 -0.43 9.36
C GLU A 85 11.33 0.89 8.94
N LEU A 86 10.83 1.67 9.90
CA LEU A 86 10.25 2.97 9.60
C LEU A 86 11.27 3.93 8.99
N ALA A 87 12.54 3.84 9.42
CA ALA A 87 13.61 4.64 8.84
C ALA A 87 13.86 4.30 7.37
N ARG A 88 13.63 3.06 6.98
CA ARG A 88 13.76 2.61 5.58
C ARG A 88 12.62 3.11 4.69
N LEU A 89 11.48 3.44 5.30
CA LEU A 89 10.33 3.95 4.57
C LEU A 89 10.43 5.44 4.26
N ALA A 90 11.18 6.21 5.03
CA ALA A 90 11.30 7.64 4.85
C ALA A 90 11.72 8.05 3.43
N PRO A 91 12.78 7.45 2.83
CA PRO A 91 13.15 7.77 1.44
C PRO A 91 12.12 7.34 0.41
N ILE A 92 11.29 6.33 0.74
CA ILE A 92 10.22 5.84 -0.14
C ILE A 92 9.09 6.86 -0.19
N GLY A 93 8.79 7.53 0.92
CA GLY A 93 7.89 8.65 1.00
C GLY A 93 6.39 8.33 0.90
N PRO A 94 5.89 7.25 1.55
CA PRO A 94 4.46 7.03 1.61
C PRO A 94 3.77 8.16 2.39
N ASP A 95 2.50 8.40 2.09
CA ASP A 95 1.73 9.41 2.82
C ASP A 95 1.39 8.94 4.24
N LEU A 96 1.15 7.64 4.41
CA LEU A 96 0.77 7.05 5.69
C LEU A 96 1.52 5.74 5.91
N VAL A 97 1.81 5.46 7.18
CA VAL A 97 2.39 4.19 7.60
C VAL A 97 1.56 3.64 8.75
N GLY A 98 1.16 2.37 8.63
CA GLY A 98 0.45 1.68 9.69
C GLY A 98 1.39 0.80 10.49
N VAL A 99 1.35 0.93 11.81
CA VAL A 99 2.12 0.10 12.75
C VAL A 99 1.19 -0.48 13.80
N ARG A 100 1.61 -1.59 14.38
CA ARG A 100 0.91 -2.20 15.51
C ARG A 100 1.54 -1.80 16.82
#